data_8470e5f5bf07408c244cb4e9ffa90845
#
_entry.id   8470e5f5bf07408c244cb4e9ffa90845
#
_cell.length_a   1.000
_cell.length_b   1.000
_cell.length_c   1.000
_cell.angle_alpha   90.00
_cell.angle_beta   90.00
_cell.angle_gamma   90.00
#
_symmetry.space_group_name_H-M   'P 1'
#
loop_
_entity.id
_entity.type
_entity.pdbx_description
1 polymer ?
#
loop_
_entity_poly.entity_id
_entity_poly.type
_entity_poly.pdbx_seq_one_letter_code
_entity_poly.pdbx_strand_id
1 'polypeptide(L)' 'MKEKVYKDDDLIGVLEATRLLAKLGMKRNRVTVGRWLNAGEIPFIVIMNRRYVRYGDLKAYVGKEN' A
#
# COMPACT_ATOMS: atom_id res chain seq x y z
N MET A 1 -7.21 21.14 5.95
CA MET A 1 -6.71 19.92 6.61
C MET A 1 -5.39 19.52 5.97
N LYS A 2 -4.38 19.28 6.79
CA LYS A 2 -3.06 18.91 6.25
C LYS A 2 -3.06 17.46 5.82
N GLU A 3 -2.49 17.18 4.66
CA GLU A 3 -2.29 15.82 4.24
C GLU A 3 -1.13 15.22 5.01
N LYS A 4 -1.26 13.95 5.33
CA LYS A 4 -0.18 13.24 6.00
C LYS A 4 0.94 12.97 5.01
N VAL A 5 2.16 13.30 5.40
CA VAL A 5 3.34 13.04 4.58
C VAL A 5 3.94 11.72 5.02
N TYR A 6 4.15 10.83 4.07
CA TYR A 6 4.73 9.51 4.33
C TYR A 6 6.18 9.46 3.89
N LYS A 7 6.96 8.72 4.66
CA LYS A 7 8.34 8.40 4.30
C LYS A 7 8.36 6.99 3.71
N ASP A 8 9.38 6.69 2.93
CA ASP A 8 9.49 5.40 2.26
C ASP A 8 9.47 4.22 3.24
N ASP A 9 9.97 4.40 4.45
CA ASP A 9 10.01 3.34 5.46
C ASP A 9 8.75 3.27 6.32
N ASP A 10 7.82 4.19 6.15
CA ASP A 10 6.60 4.18 6.94
C ASP A 10 5.77 2.95 6.62
N LEU A 11 5.25 2.33 7.68
CA LEU A 11 4.38 1.16 7.55
C LEU A 11 2.94 1.61 7.43
N ILE A 12 2.24 1.03 6.47
CA ILE A 12 0.87 1.41 6.15
C ILE A 12 -0.01 0.17 6.16
N GLY A 13 -1.12 0.24 6.87
CA GLY A 13 -2.09 -0.85 6.86
C GLY A 13 -2.78 -0.98 5.50
N VAL A 14 -3.41 -2.13 5.26
CA VAL A 14 -4.02 -2.42 3.96
C VAL A 14 -5.09 -1.40 3.59
N LEU A 15 -5.93 -1.00 4.54
CA LEU A 15 -6.99 -0.03 4.26
C LEU A 15 -6.41 1.32 3.85
N GLU A 16 -5.41 1.80 4.58
CA GLU A 16 -4.77 3.07 4.25
C GLU A 16 -4.01 2.98 2.93
N ALA A 17 -3.39 1.83 2.65
CA ALA A 17 -2.72 1.60 1.38
C ALA A 17 -3.72 1.72 0.22
N THR A 18 -4.93 1.20 0.39
CA THR A 18 -5.97 1.31 -0.62
C THR A 18 -6.32 2.77 -0.91
N ARG A 19 -6.42 3.57 0.15
CA ARG A 19 -6.71 5.00 0.01
C ARG A 19 -5.58 5.75 -0.69
N LEU A 20 -4.34 5.40 -0.33
CA LEU A 20 -3.18 6.04 -0.94
C LEU A 20 -3.06 5.67 -2.42
N LEU A 21 -3.38 4.44 -2.78
CA LEU A 21 -3.37 4.04 -4.18
C LEU A 21 -4.32 4.91 -5.00
N ALA A 22 -5.50 5.19 -4.46
CA ALA A 22 -6.45 6.05 -5.15
C ALA A 22 -5.87 7.45 -5.37
N LYS A 23 -5.16 8.00 -4.36
CA LYS A 23 -4.52 9.30 -4.48
C LYS A 23 -3.40 9.31 -5.49
N LEU A 24 -2.71 8.17 -5.66
CA LEU A 24 -1.63 8.03 -6.61
C LEU A 24 -2.10 7.71 -8.02
N GLY A 25 -3.41 7.71 -8.23
CA GLY A 25 -3.99 7.49 -9.55
C GLY A 25 -4.35 6.05 -9.86
N MET A 26 -4.19 5.14 -8.92
CA MET A 26 -4.52 3.73 -9.12
C MET A 26 -5.64 3.33 -8.15
N LYS A 27 -6.88 3.63 -8.53
CA LYS A 27 -8.03 3.32 -7.68
C LYS A 27 -8.32 1.82 -7.74
N ARG A 28 -8.14 1.15 -6.62
CA ARG A 28 -8.44 -0.27 -6.46
C ARG A 28 -9.12 -0.49 -5.13
N ASN A 29 -9.89 -1.57 -5.04
CA ASN A 29 -10.54 -1.89 -3.77
C ASN A 29 -9.62 -2.71 -2.87
N ARG A 30 -10.03 -2.87 -1.62
CA ARG A 30 -9.24 -3.57 -0.62
C ARG A 30 -9.00 -5.04 -0.96
N VAL A 31 -9.96 -5.66 -1.64
CA VAL A 31 -9.83 -7.07 -2.04
C VAL A 31 -8.70 -7.22 -3.07
N THR A 32 -8.62 -6.31 -4.02
CA THR A 32 -7.56 -6.33 -5.04
C THR A 32 -6.19 -6.16 -4.40
N VAL A 33 -6.07 -5.20 -3.47
CA VAL A 33 -4.81 -4.98 -2.76
C VAL A 33 -4.43 -6.23 -1.98
N GLY A 34 -5.39 -6.86 -1.31
CA GLY A 34 -5.13 -8.10 -0.59
C GLY A 34 -4.61 -9.20 -1.50
N ARG A 35 -5.15 -9.30 -2.70
CA ARG A 35 -4.68 -10.29 -3.68
C ARG A 35 -3.22 -10.04 -4.09
N TRP A 36 -2.85 -8.77 -4.26
CA TRP A 36 -1.47 -8.43 -4.59
C TRP A 36 -0.52 -8.88 -3.49
N LEU A 37 -0.92 -8.69 -2.23
CA LEU A 37 -0.10 -9.12 -1.09
C LEU A 37 0.00 -10.64 -1.05
N ASN A 38 -1.13 -11.34 -1.24
CA ASN A 38 -1.14 -12.80 -1.25
C ASN A 38 -0.29 -13.38 -2.38
N ALA A 39 -0.25 -12.68 -3.52
CA ALA A 39 0.55 -13.13 -4.66
C ALA A 39 2.02 -12.76 -4.54
N GLY A 40 2.40 -12.00 -3.52
CA GLY A 40 3.79 -11.57 -3.34
C GLY A 40 4.22 -10.45 -4.25
N GLU A 41 3.28 -9.71 -4.83
CA GLU A 41 3.62 -8.62 -5.74
C GLU A 41 4.10 -7.37 -5.00
N ILE A 42 3.66 -7.20 -3.75
CA ILE A 42 4.13 -6.13 -2.89
C ILE A 42 4.61 -6.76 -1.59
N PRO A 43 5.85 -6.50 -1.17
CA PRO A 43 6.34 -7.03 0.10
C PRO A 43 5.50 -6.47 1.25
N PHE A 44 5.26 -7.30 2.24
CA PHE A 44 4.53 -6.86 3.42
C PHE A 44 5.06 -7.57 4.65
N ILE A 45 4.74 -7.01 5.83
CA ILE A 45 5.07 -7.63 7.10
C ILE A 45 3.81 -7.79 7.91
N VAL A 46 3.83 -8.73 8.85
CA VAL A 46 2.68 -9.00 9.71
C VAL A 46 3.04 -8.59 11.14
N ILE A 47 2.21 -7.73 11.72
CA ILE A 47 2.36 -7.31 13.11
C ILE A 47 0.99 -7.50 13.77
N MET A 48 0.94 -8.29 14.83
CA MET A 48 -0.29 -8.54 15.59
C MET A 48 -1.46 -8.95 14.68
N ASN A 49 -1.21 -9.87 13.77
CA ASN A 49 -2.20 -10.41 12.83
C ASN A 49 -2.70 -9.40 11.80
N ARG A 50 -2.00 -8.28 11.63
CA ARG A 50 -2.34 -7.29 10.62
C ARG A 50 -1.20 -7.16 9.64
N ARG A 51 -1.54 -6.99 8.36
CA ARG A 51 -0.53 -6.81 7.31
C ARG A 51 -0.23 -5.33 7.11
N TYR A 52 1.05 -5.03 6.96
CA TYR A 52 1.53 -3.67 6.71
C TYR A 52 2.49 -3.68 5.55
N VAL A 53 2.42 -2.65 4.72
CA VAL A 53 3.35 -2.47 3.62
C VAL A 53 4.15 -1.19 3.84
N ARG A 54 5.35 -1.13 3.27
CA ARG A 54 6.12 0.10 3.30
C ARG A 54 5.63 1.04 2.22
N TYR A 55 5.57 2.31 2.56
CA TYR A 55 5.10 3.31 1.61
C TYR A 55 5.93 3.32 0.33
N GLY A 56 7.26 3.18 0.45
CA GLY A 56 8.15 3.14 -0.71
C GLY A 56 7.84 1.98 -1.64
N ASP A 57 7.53 0.81 -1.07
CA ASP A 57 7.17 -0.36 -1.85
C ASP A 57 5.84 -0.13 -2.60
N LEU A 58 4.90 0.53 -1.95
CA LEU A 58 3.62 0.85 -2.56
C LEU A 58 3.80 1.82 -3.74
N LYS A 59 4.59 2.87 -3.56
CA LYS A 59 4.87 3.82 -4.63
C LYS A 59 5.57 3.13 -5.81
N ALA A 60 6.52 2.26 -5.51
CA ALA A 60 7.25 1.54 -6.55
C ALA A 60 6.31 0.67 -7.36
N TYR A 61 5.35 0.03 -6.71
CA TYR A 61 4.38 -0.81 -7.42
C TYR A 61 3.52 0.02 -8.37
N VAL A 62 3.05 1.17 -7.90
CA VAL A 62 2.25 2.09 -8.72
C VAL A 62 3.06 2.55 -9.93
N GLY A 63 4.31 2.92 -9.72
CA GLY A 63 5.18 3.35 -10.80
C GLY A 63 5.42 2.27 -11.82
N LYS A 64 5.54 1.03 -11.36
CA LYS A 64 5.76 -0.11 -12.23
C LYS A 64 4.54 -0.40 -13.11
N GLU A 65 3.33 -0.23 -12.55
CA GLU A 65 2.09 -0.53 -13.27
C GLU A 65 1.66 0.61 -14.19
N ASN A 66 2.13 1.79 -13.95
CA ASN A 66 1.88 2.93 -14.81
C ASN A 66 2.96 3.06 -15.87
#